data_855b3b126e7c2ac5d2791b8f7711e7cb
#
_entry.id   855b3b126e7c2ac5d2791b8f7711e7cb
#
_cell.length_a   1.000
_cell.length_b   1.000
_cell.length_c   1.000
_cell.angle_alpha   90.00
_cell.angle_beta   90.00
_cell.angle_gamma   90.00
#
_symmetry.space_group_name_H-M   'P 1'
#
loop_
_entity.id
_entity.type
_entity.pdbx_description
1 polymer ?
#
loop_
_entity_poly.entity_id
_entity_poly.type
_entity_poly.pdbx_seq_one_letter_code
_entity_poly.pdbx_strand_id
1 'polypeptide(L)'
;IVDLVAAIDEAIPLPVRDVDKPFLMAVEDVFSIKGRGTVVTGRIERGKVHVNDEIEILGFRDPKKSVVTGVEMFRKLLDEGQAGDNVGCLLRGIEKDDVERGQVLAKPGSIKTHKKFEGEVYVLKQAEGGRHKPFFTNYRPQFYMRTTDVTGTVELPEAVKMVMPGDNVTVTVQLITPVALEEKQRFAVREGGKTVGAGVVTKILE
;
A
#
# COMPACT_ATOMS: atom_id res chain seq x y z
N ILE A 1 -24.99 14.50 -24.60
CA ILE A 1 -24.23 13.37 -24.01
C ILE A 1 -22.99 13.09 -24.84
N VAL A 2 -23.10 12.97 -26.17
CA VAL A 2 -21.94 12.71 -27.06
C VAL A 2 -20.90 13.80 -26.94
N ASP A 3 -21.31 15.07 -26.92
CA ASP A 3 -20.40 16.22 -26.78
C ASP A 3 -19.67 16.22 -25.43
N LEU A 4 -20.34 15.75 -24.35
CA LEU A 4 -19.71 15.60 -23.05
C LEU A 4 -18.65 14.51 -23.04
N VAL A 5 -18.92 13.35 -23.66
CA VAL A 5 -17.97 12.25 -23.80
C VAL A 5 -16.74 12.70 -24.60
N ALA A 6 -16.96 13.38 -25.73
CA ALA A 6 -15.87 13.92 -26.55
C ALA A 6 -15.00 14.93 -25.76
N ALA A 7 -15.63 15.83 -24.98
CA ALA A 7 -14.90 16.78 -24.14
C ALA A 7 -14.12 16.08 -23.01
N ILE A 8 -14.63 14.98 -22.45
CA ILE A 8 -13.91 14.17 -21.46
C ILE A 8 -12.69 13.51 -22.10
N ASP A 9 -12.86 12.90 -23.28
CA ASP A 9 -11.76 12.24 -24.01
C ASP A 9 -10.65 13.22 -24.41
N GLU A 10 -11.00 14.47 -24.71
CA GLU A 10 -10.04 15.51 -25.05
C GLU A 10 -9.34 16.09 -23.80
N ALA A 11 -10.09 16.31 -22.71
CA ALA A 11 -9.60 17.00 -21.52
C ALA A 11 -8.83 16.08 -20.55
N ILE A 12 -9.12 14.77 -20.54
CA ILE A 12 -8.53 13.83 -19.58
C ILE A 12 -7.53 12.93 -20.32
N PRO A 13 -6.20 13.15 -20.11
CA PRO A 13 -5.20 12.31 -20.75
C PRO A 13 -5.24 10.89 -20.16
N LEU A 14 -4.89 9.90 -20.97
CA LEU A 14 -4.71 8.53 -20.49
C LEU A 14 -3.67 8.48 -19.37
N PRO A 15 -3.92 7.73 -18.28
CA PRO A 15 -2.98 7.64 -17.17
C PRO A 15 -1.68 6.97 -17.63
N VAL A 16 -0.54 7.53 -17.23
CA VAL A 16 0.76 6.91 -17.42
C VAL A 16 0.85 5.69 -16.48
N ARG A 17 1.05 4.52 -17.05
CA ARG A 17 1.19 3.27 -16.30
C ARG A 17 2.67 2.88 -16.20
N ASP A 18 3.13 2.63 -14.99
CA ASP A 18 4.52 2.23 -14.69
C ASP A 18 4.75 0.73 -15.02
N VAL A 19 4.60 0.34 -16.28
CA VAL A 19 4.66 -1.07 -16.73
C VAL A 19 6.07 -1.66 -16.77
N ASP A 20 7.09 -0.82 -16.87
CA ASP A 20 8.50 -1.24 -16.98
C ASP A 20 9.19 -1.43 -15.63
N LYS A 21 8.53 -1.03 -14.54
CA LYS A 21 9.03 -1.23 -13.17
C LYS A 21 8.82 -2.69 -12.71
N PRO A 22 9.57 -3.16 -11.70
CA PRO A 22 9.31 -4.46 -11.10
C PRO A 22 7.87 -4.58 -10.60
N PHE A 23 7.23 -5.74 -10.83
CA PHE A 23 5.87 -6.02 -10.39
C PHE A 23 5.65 -5.75 -8.91
N LEU A 24 4.54 -5.09 -8.60
CA LEU A 24 4.05 -4.88 -7.25
C LEU A 24 2.53 -4.78 -7.25
N MET A 25 1.88 -5.58 -6.42
CA MET A 25 0.43 -5.58 -6.21
C MET A 25 0.12 -5.61 -4.73
N ALA A 26 -0.69 -4.67 -4.24
CA ALA A 26 -1.19 -4.70 -2.87
C ALA A 26 -2.32 -5.74 -2.74
N VAL A 27 -2.27 -6.57 -1.70
CA VAL A 27 -3.30 -7.57 -1.42
C VAL A 27 -4.54 -6.88 -0.83
N GLU A 28 -5.66 -6.99 -1.52
CA GLU A 28 -6.96 -6.47 -1.08
C GLU A 28 -7.83 -7.54 -0.45
N ASP A 29 -7.87 -8.74 -1.06
CA ASP A 29 -8.64 -9.86 -0.53
C ASP A 29 -8.01 -11.20 -0.93
N VAL A 30 -8.37 -12.27 -0.18
CA VAL A 30 -7.83 -13.62 -0.36
C VAL A 30 -8.94 -14.65 -0.34
N PHE A 31 -9.04 -15.43 -1.40
CA PHE A 31 -10.05 -16.47 -1.57
C PHE A 31 -9.41 -17.85 -1.75
N SER A 32 -10.03 -18.87 -1.20
CA SER A 32 -9.70 -20.26 -1.53
C SER A 32 -10.72 -20.81 -2.51
N ILE A 33 -10.26 -21.33 -3.64
CA ILE A 33 -11.10 -22.01 -4.62
C ILE A 33 -10.84 -23.50 -4.52
N LYS A 34 -11.88 -24.27 -4.16
CA LYS A 34 -11.78 -25.72 -4.02
C LYS A 34 -11.25 -26.37 -5.31
N GLY A 35 -10.15 -27.11 -5.19
CA GLY A 35 -9.50 -27.81 -6.32
C GLY A 35 -8.63 -26.93 -7.22
N ARG A 36 -8.55 -25.60 -6.99
CA ARG A 36 -7.70 -24.69 -7.76
C ARG A 36 -6.60 -24.02 -6.93
N GLY A 37 -6.83 -23.76 -5.65
CA GLY A 37 -5.88 -23.14 -4.75
C GLY A 37 -6.30 -21.77 -4.24
N THR A 38 -5.35 -20.97 -3.80
CA THR A 38 -5.57 -19.64 -3.23
C THR A 38 -5.47 -18.58 -4.31
N VAL A 39 -6.48 -17.72 -4.38
CA VAL A 39 -6.52 -16.54 -5.24
C VAL A 39 -6.35 -15.29 -4.38
N VAL A 40 -5.42 -14.46 -4.76
CA VAL A 40 -5.15 -13.16 -4.14
C VAL A 40 -5.59 -12.07 -5.10
N THR A 41 -6.47 -11.19 -4.65
CA THR A 41 -6.93 -10.07 -5.48
C THR A 41 -6.30 -8.77 -5.04
N GLY A 42 -6.13 -7.87 -5.98
CA GLY A 42 -5.63 -6.54 -5.74
C GLY A 42 -5.37 -5.76 -7.01
N ARG A 43 -5.05 -4.49 -6.82
CA ARG A 43 -4.64 -3.62 -7.92
C ARG A 43 -3.13 -3.70 -8.12
N ILE A 44 -2.69 -3.91 -9.34
CA ILE A 44 -1.28 -3.82 -9.72
C ILE A 44 -0.88 -2.34 -9.66
N GLU A 45 0.06 -2.00 -8.77
CA GLU A 45 0.56 -0.63 -8.61
C GLU A 45 1.57 -0.28 -9.71
N ARG A 46 2.42 -1.24 -10.06
CA ARG A 46 3.46 -1.10 -11.10
C ARG A 46 3.88 -2.44 -11.66
N GLY A 47 4.54 -2.39 -12.81
CA GLY A 47 5.06 -3.56 -13.50
C GLY A 47 3.99 -4.39 -14.18
N LYS A 48 4.38 -5.59 -14.52
CA LYS A 48 3.56 -6.63 -15.13
C LYS A 48 3.75 -7.94 -14.41
N VAL A 49 2.74 -8.80 -14.46
CA VAL A 49 2.78 -10.17 -13.97
C VAL A 49 2.22 -11.10 -15.03
N HIS A 50 2.93 -12.22 -15.29
CA HIS A 50 2.53 -13.25 -16.22
C HIS A 50 2.23 -14.56 -15.49
N VAL A 51 1.52 -15.43 -16.17
CA VAL A 51 1.39 -16.82 -15.73
C VAL A 51 2.79 -17.46 -15.74
N ASN A 52 3.12 -18.18 -14.68
CA ASN A 52 4.41 -18.80 -14.33
C ASN A 52 5.49 -17.83 -13.79
N ASP A 53 5.19 -16.57 -13.57
CA ASP A 53 6.12 -15.67 -12.88
C ASP A 53 6.31 -16.10 -11.42
N GLU A 54 7.55 -16.07 -10.94
CA GLU A 54 7.87 -16.17 -9.54
C GLU A 54 7.57 -14.84 -8.85
N ILE A 55 6.88 -14.91 -7.70
CA ILE A 55 6.57 -13.77 -6.85
C ILE A 55 6.96 -14.04 -5.41
N GLU A 56 7.04 -12.97 -4.66
CA GLU A 56 7.28 -12.98 -3.22
C GLU A 56 6.14 -12.28 -2.51
N ILE A 57 5.63 -12.90 -1.45
CA ILE A 57 4.59 -12.36 -0.56
C ILE A 57 5.31 -11.71 0.61
N LEU A 58 5.08 -10.42 0.83
CA LEU A 58 5.82 -9.60 1.77
C LEU A 58 4.87 -8.82 2.71
N GLY A 59 5.29 -8.66 3.95
CA GLY A 59 4.56 -7.92 4.98
C GLY A 59 4.15 -8.80 6.16
N PHE A 60 4.19 -8.26 7.37
CA PHE A 60 3.80 -8.84 8.65
C PHE A 60 4.64 -10.04 9.12
N ARG A 61 4.98 -10.95 8.22
CA ARG A 61 5.67 -12.22 8.44
C ARG A 61 6.91 -12.32 7.56
N ASP A 62 7.65 -13.41 7.73
CA ASP A 62 8.76 -13.74 6.85
C ASP A 62 8.31 -13.87 5.40
N PRO A 63 9.11 -13.41 4.44
CA PRO A 63 8.79 -13.49 3.02
C PRO A 63 8.53 -14.92 2.56
N LYS A 64 7.46 -15.14 1.80
CA LYS A 64 7.12 -16.44 1.22
C LYS A 64 7.12 -16.35 -0.31
N LYS A 65 7.84 -17.26 -0.97
CA LYS A 65 7.87 -17.34 -2.44
C LYS A 65 6.74 -18.21 -2.98
N SER A 66 6.23 -17.84 -4.13
CA SER A 66 5.23 -18.59 -4.86
C SER A 66 5.36 -18.35 -6.37
N VAL A 67 4.54 -19.06 -7.14
CA VAL A 67 4.44 -18.92 -8.59
C VAL A 67 2.99 -18.60 -8.93
N VAL A 68 2.78 -17.60 -9.78
CA VAL A 68 1.47 -17.26 -10.33
C VAL A 68 1.06 -18.32 -11.36
N THR A 69 0.00 -19.05 -11.10
CA THR A 69 -0.49 -20.11 -12.01
C THR A 69 -1.68 -19.67 -12.86
N GLY A 70 -2.19 -18.47 -12.60
CA GLY A 70 -3.26 -17.87 -13.38
C GLY A 70 -3.46 -16.42 -13.00
N VAL A 71 -3.84 -15.61 -13.97
CA VAL A 71 -4.24 -14.21 -13.80
C VAL A 71 -5.66 -14.08 -14.34
N GLU A 72 -6.56 -13.48 -13.57
CA GLU A 72 -7.97 -13.34 -13.93
C GLU A 72 -8.44 -11.90 -13.68
N MET A 73 -9.20 -11.35 -14.63
CA MET A 73 -9.87 -10.06 -14.50
C MET A 73 -11.28 -10.15 -15.10
N PHE A 74 -12.32 -9.75 -14.34
CA PHE A 74 -13.73 -9.81 -14.78
C PHE A 74 -14.16 -11.20 -15.29
N ARG A 75 -13.73 -12.27 -14.59
CA ARG A 75 -13.99 -13.68 -14.96
C ARG A 75 -13.38 -14.12 -16.31
N LYS A 76 -12.38 -13.38 -16.80
CA LYS A 76 -11.59 -13.76 -17.97
C LYS A 76 -10.17 -14.08 -17.56
N LEU A 77 -9.66 -15.19 -18.03
CA LEU A 77 -8.25 -15.54 -17.88
C LEU A 77 -7.42 -14.63 -18.78
N LEU A 78 -6.32 -14.16 -18.25
CA LEU A 78 -5.35 -13.31 -18.93
C LEU A 78 -3.99 -13.99 -18.94
N ASP A 79 -3.21 -13.74 -19.97
CA ASP A 79 -1.81 -14.18 -20.03
C ASP A 79 -0.92 -13.26 -19.18
N GLU A 80 -1.26 -11.96 -19.10
CA GLU A 80 -0.58 -10.96 -18.28
C GLU A 80 -1.57 -10.01 -17.61
N GLY A 81 -1.17 -9.46 -16.44
CA GLY A 81 -1.76 -8.27 -15.80
C GLY A 81 -0.73 -7.16 -15.75
N GLN A 82 -1.14 -5.90 -15.85
CA GLN A 82 -0.24 -4.75 -15.85
C GLN A 82 -0.67 -3.65 -14.88
N ALA A 83 0.24 -2.72 -14.62
CA ALA A 83 0.00 -1.55 -13.75
C ALA A 83 -1.35 -0.88 -14.05
N GLY A 84 -2.15 -0.70 -13.00
CA GLY A 84 -3.50 -0.13 -13.06
C GLY A 84 -4.63 -1.16 -13.16
N ASP A 85 -4.33 -2.42 -13.50
CA ASP A 85 -5.33 -3.47 -13.56
C ASP A 85 -5.68 -3.99 -12.15
N ASN A 86 -6.95 -4.31 -11.93
CA ASN A 86 -7.41 -5.00 -10.73
C ASN A 86 -7.61 -6.47 -11.09
N VAL A 87 -6.76 -7.34 -10.55
CA VAL A 87 -6.68 -8.75 -10.96
C VAL A 87 -6.75 -9.71 -9.76
N GLY A 88 -7.12 -10.95 -10.05
CA GLY A 88 -6.92 -12.09 -9.17
C GLY A 88 -5.74 -12.93 -9.66
N CYS A 89 -4.74 -13.13 -8.79
CA CYS A 89 -3.60 -14.01 -9.05
C CYS A 89 -3.81 -15.34 -8.33
N LEU A 90 -3.84 -16.44 -9.07
CA LEU A 90 -3.86 -17.79 -8.51
C LEU A 90 -2.43 -18.19 -8.15
N LEU A 91 -2.20 -18.58 -6.90
CA LEU A 91 -0.87 -18.86 -6.36
C LEU A 91 -0.68 -20.36 -6.09
N ARG A 92 0.52 -20.87 -6.45
CA ARG A 92 0.90 -22.28 -6.24
C ARG A 92 1.38 -22.50 -4.82
N GLY A 93 0.85 -23.53 -4.15
CA GLY A 93 1.36 -24.00 -2.85
C GLY A 93 1.18 -22.98 -1.71
N ILE A 94 0.20 -22.10 -1.84
CA ILE A 94 -0.16 -21.08 -0.83
C ILE A 94 -1.54 -21.43 -0.29
N GLU A 95 -1.64 -21.59 1.01
CA GLU A 95 -2.92 -21.72 1.70
C GLU A 95 -3.51 -20.33 1.98
N LYS A 96 -4.83 -20.28 2.20
CA LYS A 96 -5.52 -18.99 2.47
C LYS A 96 -4.93 -18.25 3.66
N ASP A 97 -4.52 -18.98 4.70
CA ASP A 97 -3.98 -18.40 5.95
C ASP A 97 -2.50 -17.95 5.84
N ASP A 98 -1.86 -18.26 4.72
CA ASP A 98 -0.49 -17.82 4.42
C ASP A 98 -0.44 -16.37 3.92
N VAL A 99 -1.55 -15.85 3.42
CA VAL A 99 -1.65 -14.51 2.84
C VAL A 99 -2.80 -13.76 3.47
N GLU A 100 -2.60 -12.50 3.74
CA GLU A 100 -3.64 -11.65 4.31
C GLU A 100 -3.64 -10.26 3.66
N ARG A 101 -4.79 -9.59 3.75
CA ARG A 101 -4.94 -8.19 3.31
C ARG A 101 -3.86 -7.32 3.98
N GLY A 102 -3.25 -6.44 3.20
CA GLY A 102 -2.21 -5.53 3.67
C GLY A 102 -0.79 -5.99 3.35
N GLN A 103 -0.60 -7.26 3.01
CA GLN A 103 0.64 -7.73 2.39
C GLN A 103 0.72 -7.28 0.92
N VAL A 104 1.86 -7.53 0.29
CA VAL A 104 2.04 -7.28 -1.14
C VAL A 104 2.55 -8.53 -1.85
N LEU A 105 2.17 -8.68 -3.13
CA LEU A 105 2.84 -9.57 -4.07
C LEU A 105 3.83 -8.72 -4.86
N ALA A 106 5.08 -9.16 -4.93
CA ALA A 106 6.13 -8.41 -5.61
C ALA A 106 7.05 -9.35 -6.39
N LYS A 107 7.75 -8.78 -7.37
CA LYS A 107 8.89 -9.48 -7.99
C LYS A 107 9.94 -9.75 -6.90
N PRO A 108 10.48 -10.98 -6.81
CA PRO A 108 11.42 -11.33 -5.74
C PRO A 108 12.58 -10.34 -5.61
N GLY A 109 12.82 -9.87 -4.37
CA GLY A 109 13.89 -8.94 -4.04
C GLY A 109 13.69 -7.48 -4.49
N SER A 110 12.54 -7.13 -5.07
CA SER A 110 12.28 -5.77 -5.60
C SER A 110 11.80 -4.76 -4.55
N ILE A 111 11.29 -5.24 -3.42
CA ILE A 111 10.88 -4.44 -2.27
C ILE A 111 11.20 -5.20 -0.99
N LYS A 112 11.34 -4.50 0.12
CA LYS A 112 11.60 -5.09 1.44
C LYS A 112 10.55 -4.63 2.45
N THR A 113 10.47 -5.35 3.56
CA THR A 113 9.65 -4.96 4.71
C THR A 113 10.48 -4.15 5.70
N HIS A 114 9.86 -3.14 6.29
CA HIS A 114 10.49 -2.21 7.22
C HIS A 114 9.57 -1.89 8.38
N LYS A 115 10.14 -1.55 9.52
CA LYS A 115 9.44 -1.11 10.73
C LYS A 115 9.68 0.35 11.06
N LYS A 116 10.80 0.92 10.62
CA LYS A 116 11.21 2.27 11.02
C LYS A 116 11.50 3.15 9.80
N PHE A 117 10.91 4.33 9.79
CA PHE A 117 11.09 5.28 8.69
C PHE A 117 10.95 6.73 9.18
N GLU A 118 11.50 7.66 8.42
CA GLU A 118 11.19 9.09 8.50
C GLU A 118 10.09 9.42 7.50
N GLY A 119 9.18 10.28 7.89
CA GLY A 119 8.12 10.77 7.00
C GLY A 119 7.79 12.22 7.27
N GLU A 120 7.46 12.93 6.21
CA GLU A 120 6.88 14.27 6.29
C GLU A 120 5.36 14.14 6.39
N VAL A 121 4.78 14.76 7.42
CA VAL A 121 3.35 14.65 7.74
C VAL A 121 2.72 16.02 7.84
N TYR A 122 1.64 16.22 7.09
CA TYR A 122 0.71 17.31 7.28
C TYR A 122 -0.40 16.88 8.26
N VAL A 123 -0.59 17.64 9.33
CA VAL A 123 -1.62 17.37 10.34
C VAL A 123 -2.88 18.15 10.00
N LEU A 124 -3.97 17.43 9.69
CA LEU A 124 -5.24 18.03 9.29
C LEU A 124 -5.85 18.89 10.41
N LYS A 125 -6.31 20.07 10.05
CA LYS A 125 -7.05 20.97 10.94
C LYS A 125 -8.45 20.42 11.24
N GLN A 126 -9.06 20.91 12.31
CA GLN A 126 -10.45 20.57 12.66
C GLN A 126 -11.44 20.86 11.52
N ALA A 127 -11.26 22.01 10.83
CA ALA A 127 -12.10 22.38 9.68
C ALA A 127 -11.96 21.42 8.48
N GLU A 128 -10.87 20.66 8.41
CA GLU A 128 -10.58 19.63 7.40
C GLU A 128 -11.03 18.23 7.86
N GLY A 129 -11.75 18.14 9.00
CA GLY A 129 -12.15 16.88 9.61
C GLY A 129 -11.09 16.22 10.50
N GLY A 130 -9.96 16.90 10.70
CA GLY A 130 -8.82 16.41 11.47
C GLY A 130 -8.93 16.66 12.99
N ARG A 131 -7.79 16.92 13.60
CA ARG A 131 -7.63 17.11 15.04
C ARG A 131 -7.93 18.54 15.47
N HIS A 132 -8.28 18.71 16.75
CA HIS A 132 -8.39 20.03 17.41
C HIS A 132 -7.36 20.20 18.55
N LYS A 133 -6.62 19.14 18.91
CA LYS A 133 -5.59 19.15 19.94
C LYS A 133 -4.22 18.81 19.35
N PRO A 134 -3.13 19.34 19.92
CA PRO A 134 -1.78 18.95 19.54
C PRO A 134 -1.50 17.50 19.91
N PHE A 135 -0.44 16.94 19.33
CA PHE A 135 0.16 15.71 19.81
C PHE A 135 1.64 15.91 20.15
N PHE A 136 2.17 14.97 20.90
CA PHE A 136 3.53 14.98 21.45
C PHE A 136 4.27 13.72 20.98
N THR A 137 5.57 13.66 21.29
CA THR A 137 6.33 12.42 21.11
C THR A 137 5.65 11.24 21.83
N ASN A 138 5.83 10.02 21.32
CA ASN A 138 5.11 8.81 21.74
C ASN A 138 3.61 8.78 21.37
N TYR A 139 3.15 9.66 20.51
CA TYR A 139 1.82 9.54 19.89
C TYR A 139 1.70 8.23 19.10
N ARG A 140 0.60 7.49 19.28
CA ARG A 140 0.42 6.14 18.71
C ARG A 140 -0.85 6.02 17.86
N PRO A 141 -0.89 6.61 16.67
CA PRO A 141 -1.99 6.47 15.73
C PRO A 141 -1.87 5.19 14.89
N GLN A 142 -2.84 5.00 14.00
CA GLN A 142 -2.78 4.02 12.92
C GLN A 142 -2.22 4.68 11.65
N PHE A 143 -1.30 3.99 11.00
CA PHE A 143 -0.73 4.35 9.70
C PHE A 143 -1.37 3.48 8.61
N TYR A 144 -2.06 4.12 7.70
CA TYR A 144 -2.69 3.47 6.56
C TYR A 144 -1.76 3.55 5.36
N MET A 145 -1.23 2.41 4.95
CA MET A 145 -0.28 2.27 3.85
C MET A 145 -0.79 1.23 2.87
N ARG A 146 -1.02 1.59 1.60
CA ARG A 146 -1.68 0.69 0.63
C ARG A 146 -3.00 0.17 1.20
N THR A 147 -3.10 -1.14 1.39
CA THR A 147 -4.30 -1.84 1.88
C THR A 147 -4.24 -2.23 3.35
N THR A 148 -3.16 -1.85 4.06
CA THR A 148 -2.97 -2.17 5.49
C THR A 148 -3.13 -0.96 6.39
N ASP A 149 -3.45 -1.24 7.64
CA ASP A 149 -3.36 -0.32 8.76
C ASP A 149 -2.49 -0.94 9.88
N VAL A 150 -1.50 -0.18 10.30
CA VAL A 150 -0.56 -0.61 11.34
C VAL A 150 -0.40 0.49 12.37
N THR A 151 -0.46 0.12 13.65
CA THR A 151 -0.13 1.05 14.74
C THR A 151 1.36 1.37 14.72
N GLY A 152 1.69 2.64 14.85
CA GLY A 152 3.07 3.09 14.97
C GLY A 152 3.23 4.14 16.04
N THR A 153 4.42 4.23 16.61
CA THR A 153 4.81 5.27 17.56
C THR A 153 5.53 6.38 16.82
N VAL A 154 5.11 7.61 17.06
CA VAL A 154 5.70 8.82 16.47
C VAL A 154 6.72 9.40 17.43
N GLU A 155 7.95 9.60 16.94
CA GLU A 155 9.01 10.33 17.63
C GLU A 155 9.20 11.68 16.93
N LEU A 156 9.09 12.76 17.68
CA LEU A 156 9.33 14.12 17.19
C LEU A 156 10.82 14.48 17.26
N PRO A 157 11.33 15.32 16.35
CA PRO A 157 12.67 15.89 16.50
C PRO A 157 12.83 16.60 17.85
N GLU A 158 14.03 16.59 18.43
CA GLU A 158 14.31 17.19 19.76
C GLU A 158 13.90 18.66 19.87
N ALA A 159 13.99 19.40 18.77
CA ALA A 159 13.60 20.80 18.72
C ALA A 159 12.07 21.02 18.73
N VAL A 160 11.27 19.98 18.46
CA VAL A 160 9.81 20.06 18.34
C VAL A 160 9.16 19.45 19.57
N LYS A 161 8.64 20.30 20.45
CA LYS A 161 7.96 19.85 21.68
C LYS A 161 6.58 19.28 21.43
N MET A 162 5.84 19.84 20.48
CA MET A 162 4.48 19.44 20.10
C MET A 162 4.20 19.82 18.66
N VAL A 163 3.20 19.17 18.06
CA VAL A 163 2.73 19.43 16.68
C VAL A 163 1.26 19.84 16.75
N MET A 164 0.95 20.98 16.15
CA MET A 164 -0.39 21.53 16.10
C MET A 164 -1.14 21.08 14.83
N PRO A 165 -2.49 21.03 14.87
CA PRO A 165 -3.28 20.89 13.66
C PRO A 165 -2.95 22.02 12.65
N GLY A 166 -2.60 21.64 11.42
CA GLY A 166 -2.17 22.52 10.35
C GLY A 166 -0.66 22.60 10.15
N ASP A 167 0.12 21.95 11.02
CA ASP A 167 1.57 21.92 10.86
C ASP A 167 2.00 20.86 9.83
N ASN A 168 3.12 21.14 9.17
CA ASN A 168 3.96 20.16 8.48
C ASN A 168 5.16 19.82 9.37
N VAL A 169 5.41 18.53 9.57
CA VAL A 169 6.49 18.07 10.44
C VAL A 169 7.15 16.81 9.87
N THR A 170 8.46 16.74 9.96
CA THR A 170 9.20 15.48 9.74
C THR A 170 9.20 14.70 11.03
N VAL A 171 8.75 13.47 11.00
CA VAL A 171 8.68 12.57 12.15
C VAL A 171 9.39 11.26 11.88
N THR A 172 9.93 10.65 12.94
CA THR A 172 10.35 9.25 12.90
C THR A 172 9.19 8.37 13.37
N VAL A 173 8.88 7.35 12.61
CA VAL A 173 7.79 6.40 12.91
C VAL A 173 8.38 5.02 13.13
N GLN A 174 8.00 4.40 14.25
CA GLN A 174 8.29 3.01 14.58
C GLN A 174 6.99 2.20 14.53
N LEU A 175 6.82 1.35 13.53
CA LEU A 175 5.66 0.46 13.38
C LEU A 175 5.78 -0.76 14.29
N ILE A 176 4.65 -1.26 14.78
CA ILE A 176 4.63 -2.50 15.59
C ILE A 176 4.86 -3.76 14.77
N THR A 177 4.55 -3.72 13.46
CA THR A 177 4.66 -4.84 12.53
C THR A 177 5.40 -4.40 11.27
N PRO A 178 6.27 -5.25 10.66
CA PRO A 178 6.94 -4.90 9.41
C PRO A 178 5.93 -4.84 8.26
N VAL A 179 6.06 -3.83 7.41
CA VAL A 179 5.25 -3.69 6.19
C VAL A 179 6.15 -3.47 4.98
N ALA A 180 5.67 -3.86 3.81
CA ALA A 180 6.35 -3.55 2.56
C ALA A 180 6.34 -2.03 2.35
N LEU A 181 7.50 -1.41 2.42
CA LEU A 181 7.66 0.04 2.48
C LEU A 181 8.76 0.51 1.52
N GLU A 182 8.56 1.67 0.94
CA GLU A 182 9.54 2.32 0.06
C GLU A 182 9.49 3.84 0.21
N GLU A 183 10.58 4.50 -0.14
CA GLU A 183 10.64 5.96 -0.16
C GLU A 183 9.61 6.53 -1.15
N LYS A 184 9.11 7.72 -0.87
CA LYS A 184 8.04 8.42 -1.60
C LYS A 184 6.66 7.76 -1.52
N GLN A 185 6.50 6.67 -0.75
CA GLN A 185 5.19 6.08 -0.51
C GLN A 185 4.35 7.01 0.35
N ARG A 186 3.12 7.24 -0.08
CA ARG A 186 2.13 8.02 0.68
C ARG A 186 1.48 7.16 1.75
N PHE A 187 1.12 7.81 2.85
CA PHE A 187 0.35 7.18 3.93
C PHE A 187 -0.63 8.17 4.55
N ALA A 188 -1.68 7.64 5.17
CA ALA A 188 -2.59 8.41 5.99
C ALA A 188 -2.38 8.07 7.47
N VAL A 189 -2.53 9.07 8.33
CA VAL A 189 -2.54 8.90 9.79
C VAL A 189 -3.97 8.97 10.27
N ARG A 190 -4.41 7.95 11.02
CA ARG A 190 -5.79 7.87 11.51
C ARG A 190 -5.85 7.64 13.01
N GLU A 191 -6.86 8.22 13.62
CA GLU A 191 -7.17 8.10 15.04
C GLU A 191 -8.69 8.02 15.22
N GLY A 192 -9.17 7.03 15.97
CA GLY A 192 -10.61 6.87 16.23
C GLY A 192 -11.48 6.80 14.97
N GLY A 193 -10.98 6.17 13.88
CA GLY A 193 -11.68 6.05 12.62
C GLY A 193 -11.65 7.30 11.71
N LYS A 194 -11.00 8.40 12.14
CA LYS A 194 -10.86 9.64 11.35
C LYS A 194 -9.44 9.79 10.81
N THR A 195 -9.30 10.29 9.61
CA THR A 195 -8.01 10.72 9.08
C THR A 195 -7.61 12.04 9.74
N VAL A 196 -6.47 12.03 10.42
CA VAL A 196 -5.95 13.18 11.17
C VAL A 196 -4.66 13.74 10.58
N GLY A 197 -4.10 13.08 9.59
CA GLY A 197 -2.92 13.54 8.87
C GLY A 197 -2.69 12.74 7.61
N ALA A 198 -1.88 13.29 6.73
CA ALA A 198 -1.38 12.64 5.52
C ALA A 198 0.11 12.89 5.39
N GLY A 199 0.85 11.91 4.92
CA GLY A 199 2.29 12.03 4.82
C GLY A 199 2.90 11.22 3.69
N VAL A 200 4.19 11.39 3.54
CA VAL A 200 5.03 10.68 2.59
C VAL A 200 6.29 10.17 3.30
N VAL A 201 6.69 8.95 2.98
CA VAL A 201 7.95 8.35 3.46
C VAL A 201 9.12 9.06 2.79
N THR A 202 9.99 9.68 3.57
CA THR A 202 11.16 10.39 3.06
C THR A 202 12.43 9.56 3.12
N LYS A 203 12.53 8.66 4.12
CA LYS A 203 13.68 7.80 4.31
C LYS A 203 13.33 6.54 5.08
N ILE A 204 13.88 5.42 4.66
CA ILE A 204 13.83 4.14 5.40
C ILE A 204 15.01 4.08 6.37
N LEU A 205 14.74 3.70 7.62
CA LEU A 205 15.76 3.62 8.68
C LEU A 205 16.07 2.18 9.09
N GLU A 206 15.07 1.28 9.08
CA GLU A 206 15.21 -0.13 9.43
C GLU A 206 14.17 -0.98 8.71
#